data_47d62efe12d5c698f2273fbdd7930353
#
_entry.id   47d62efe12d5c698f2273fbdd7930353
#
_cell.length_a   1.000
_cell.length_b   1.000
_cell.length_c   1.000
_cell.angle_alpha   90.00
_cell.angle_beta   90.00
_cell.angle_gamma   90.00
#
_symmetry.space_group_name_H-M   'P 1'
#
loop_
_entity.id
_entity.type
_entity.pdbx_description
1 polymer ?
#
loop_
_entity_poly.entity_id
_entity_poly.type
_entity_poly.pdbx_seq_one_letter_code
_entity_poly.pdbx_strand_id
1 'polypeptide(L)'
;PSAISNWSIENEKNIEERNPDPDALLPACQRAASNPKYRILFLDESLSHHILRKLYQMQKPQRIPEIMRNYHVTEWEAEKIFLYMLHGNFAVNKSLRWEKNEDWYHIQEVINRLLKP
;
A
#
# COMPACT_ATOMS: atom_id res chain seq x y z
N PRO A 1 -5.94 2.60 19.12
CA PRO A 1 -5.17 1.52 19.70
C PRO A 1 -3.69 1.65 19.42
N SER A 2 -2.90 1.31 20.42
CA SER A 2 -1.46 1.47 20.35
C SER A 2 -0.78 0.67 19.23
N ALA A 3 -1.30 -0.51 18.91
CA ALA A 3 -0.71 -1.36 17.86
C ALA A 3 -0.77 -0.71 16.48
N ILE A 4 -1.92 -0.11 16.14
CA ILE A 4 -2.07 0.57 14.85
C ILE A 4 -1.24 1.85 14.83
N SER A 5 -1.17 2.57 15.96
CA SER A 5 -0.34 3.77 16.06
C SER A 5 1.13 3.46 15.91
N ASN A 6 1.61 2.39 16.56
CA ASN A 6 3.01 1.96 16.45
C ASN A 6 3.35 1.55 15.02
N TRP A 7 2.44 0.82 14.37
CA TRP A 7 2.63 0.44 12.98
C TRP A 7 2.73 1.67 12.07
N SER A 8 1.90 2.68 12.30
CA SER A 8 1.92 3.91 11.50
C SER A 8 3.27 4.63 11.62
N ILE A 9 3.80 4.72 12.84
CA ILE A 9 5.10 5.37 13.09
C ILE A 9 6.22 4.61 12.37
N GLU A 10 6.24 3.28 12.53
CA GLU A 10 7.24 2.44 11.86
C GLU A 10 7.15 2.56 10.34
N ASN A 11 5.93 2.64 9.82
CA ASN A 11 5.72 2.74 8.38
C ASN A 11 6.18 4.09 7.82
N GLU A 12 6.00 5.18 8.56
CA GLU A 12 6.50 6.50 8.16
C GLU A 12 8.02 6.48 8.03
N LYS A 13 8.71 5.91 9.00
CA LYS A 13 10.17 5.77 8.95
C LYS A 13 10.61 4.98 7.73
N ASN A 14 9.89 3.89 7.45
CA ASN A 14 10.22 3.04 6.32
C ASN A 14 10.03 3.76 4.98
N ILE A 15 9.01 4.58 4.87
CA ILE A 15 8.77 5.35 3.65
C ILE A 15 9.92 6.31 3.38
N GLU A 16 10.42 6.98 4.41
CA GLU A 16 11.53 7.92 4.27
C GLU A 16 12.84 7.25 3.86
N GLU A 17 13.08 6.06 4.36
CA GLU A 17 14.33 5.33 4.15
C GLU A 17 14.40 4.60 2.82
N ARG A 18 13.30 4.56 2.08
CA ARG A 18 13.18 3.69 0.95
C ARG A 18 12.79 4.41 -0.29
N ASN A 19 13.23 3.87 -1.39
CA ASN A 19 12.77 4.24 -2.71
C ASN A 19 11.74 3.19 -3.14
N PRO A 20 10.47 3.34 -2.75
CA PRO A 20 9.46 2.35 -3.10
C PRO A 20 9.17 2.41 -4.58
N ASP A 21 9.10 1.25 -5.21
CA ASP A 21 8.57 1.14 -6.56
C ASP A 21 7.09 1.47 -6.48
N PRO A 22 6.61 2.53 -7.16
CA PRO A 22 5.20 2.90 -7.10
C PRO A 22 4.27 1.83 -7.67
N ASP A 23 4.81 0.88 -8.41
CA ASP A 23 4.04 -0.22 -9.00
C ASP A 23 4.08 -1.47 -8.15
N ALA A 24 4.85 -1.49 -7.08
CA ALA A 24 4.88 -2.62 -6.18
C ALA A 24 3.61 -2.67 -5.34
N LEU A 25 3.21 -3.87 -4.96
CA LEU A 25 2.02 -4.09 -4.14
C LEU A 25 2.31 -3.65 -2.69
N LEU A 26 2.18 -2.36 -2.41
CA LEU A 26 2.29 -1.77 -1.08
C LEU A 26 3.48 -2.32 -0.27
N PRO A 27 4.73 -2.06 -0.69
CA PRO A 27 5.89 -2.68 -0.05
C PRO A 27 6.02 -2.37 1.44
N ALA A 28 5.64 -1.17 1.87
CA ALA A 28 5.66 -0.83 3.30
C ALA A 28 4.66 -1.65 4.09
N CYS A 29 3.46 -1.84 3.55
CA CYS A 29 2.43 -2.66 4.19
C CYS A 29 2.82 -4.12 4.22
N GLN A 30 3.43 -4.60 3.15
CA GLN A 30 3.88 -5.98 3.07
C GLN A 30 4.91 -6.29 4.14
N ARG A 31 5.82 -5.34 4.40
CA ARG A 31 6.82 -5.52 5.45
C ARG A 31 6.21 -5.50 6.84
N ALA A 32 5.29 -4.57 7.09
CA ALA A 32 4.60 -4.52 8.37
C ALA A 32 3.82 -5.81 8.60
N ALA A 33 3.12 -6.29 7.57
CA ALA A 33 2.33 -7.52 7.67
C ALA A 33 3.19 -8.78 7.83
N SER A 34 4.46 -8.75 7.41
CA SER A 34 5.34 -9.90 7.60
C SER A 34 5.82 -10.02 9.06
N ASN A 35 5.65 -8.99 9.88
CA ASN A 35 5.90 -9.06 11.30
C ASN A 35 4.69 -9.72 11.97
N PRO A 36 4.88 -10.84 12.72
CA PRO A 36 3.76 -11.56 13.34
C PRO A 36 2.89 -10.67 14.23
N LYS A 37 3.47 -9.65 14.85
CA LYS A 37 2.76 -8.72 15.71
C LYS A 37 1.68 -7.94 14.95
N TYR A 38 1.95 -7.56 13.71
CA TYR A 38 1.03 -6.75 12.92
C TYR A 38 0.20 -7.56 11.94
N ARG A 39 0.63 -8.78 11.60
CA ARG A 39 -0.06 -9.60 10.62
C ARG A 39 -1.53 -9.85 10.97
N ILE A 40 -1.80 -10.06 12.25
CA ILE A 40 -3.14 -10.30 12.74
C ILE A 40 -4.05 -9.10 12.40
N LEU A 41 -3.53 -7.88 12.53
CA LEU A 41 -4.28 -6.66 12.22
C LEU A 41 -4.62 -6.60 10.72
N PHE A 42 -3.69 -6.97 9.87
CA PHE A 42 -3.90 -6.94 8.42
C PHE A 42 -4.86 -8.01 7.93
N LEU A 43 -5.00 -9.11 8.68
CA LEU A 43 -5.93 -10.18 8.32
C LEU A 43 -7.35 -9.95 8.89
N ASP A 44 -7.51 -9.00 9.79
CA ASP A 44 -8.79 -8.73 10.43
C ASP A 44 -9.66 -7.86 9.54
N GLU A 45 -10.79 -8.40 9.08
CA GLU A 45 -11.74 -7.69 8.22
C GLU A 45 -12.27 -6.41 8.84
N SER A 46 -12.53 -6.44 10.14
CA SER A 46 -13.13 -5.29 10.82
C SER A 46 -12.16 -4.11 10.91
N LEU A 47 -10.86 -4.35 10.77
CA LEU A 47 -9.84 -3.31 10.84
C LEU A 47 -9.40 -2.80 9.48
N SER A 48 -9.76 -3.47 8.38
CA SER A 48 -9.30 -3.12 7.04
C SER A 48 -9.60 -1.67 6.67
N HIS A 49 -10.82 -1.23 6.93
CA HIS A 49 -11.23 0.14 6.61
C HIS A 49 -10.41 1.17 7.39
N HIS A 50 -10.15 0.88 8.64
CA HIS A 50 -9.36 1.76 9.50
C HIS A 50 -7.91 1.86 9.02
N ILE A 51 -7.32 0.71 8.68
CA ILE A 51 -5.97 0.64 8.16
C ILE A 51 -5.85 1.41 6.83
N LEU A 52 -6.80 1.20 5.92
CA LEU A 52 -6.80 1.89 4.63
C LEU A 52 -6.90 3.41 4.78
N ARG A 53 -7.71 3.89 5.72
CA ARG A 53 -7.82 5.32 5.98
C ARG A 53 -6.49 5.89 6.46
N LYS A 54 -5.84 5.19 7.38
CA LYS A 54 -4.52 5.60 7.90
C LYS A 54 -3.47 5.62 6.80
N LEU A 55 -3.44 4.59 5.97
CA LEU A 55 -2.52 4.51 4.84
C LEU A 55 -2.72 5.68 3.88
N TYR A 56 -3.96 5.96 3.55
CA TYR A 56 -4.29 7.05 2.64
C TYR A 56 -3.78 8.39 3.19
N GLN A 57 -4.11 8.69 4.44
CA GLN A 57 -3.72 9.95 5.07
C GLN A 57 -2.19 10.08 5.17
N MET A 58 -1.52 8.99 5.47
CA MET A 58 -0.08 9.00 5.67
C MET A 58 0.69 9.15 4.36
N GLN A 59 0.21 8.51 3.29
CA GLN A 59 0.92 8.50 2.02
C GLN A 59 0.49 9.60 1.05
N LYS A 60 -0.65 10.22 1.29
CA LYS A 60 -1.20 11.25 0.42
C LYS A 60 -0.23 12.38 0.10
N PRO A 61 0.46 13.00 1.09
CA PRO A 61 1.33 14.14 0.79
C PRO A 61 2.47 13.81 -0.17
N GLN A 62 2.91 12.56 -0.18
CA GLN A 62 3.99 12.12 -1.05
C GLN A 62 3.48 11.56 -2.37
N ARG A 63 2.40 10.78 -2.31
CA ARG A 63 1.92 10.05 -3.49
C ARG A 63 1.17 10.93 -4.48
N ILE A 64 0.37 11.88 -4.01
CA ILE A 64 -0.41 12.72 -4.92
C ILE A 64 0.48 13.54 -5.86
N PRO A 65 1.48 14.30 -5.36
CA PRO A 65 2.38 15.02 -6.26
C PRO A 65 3.14 14.09 -7.21
N GLU A 66 3.52 12.91 -6.74
CA GLU A 66 4.24 11.94 -7.56
C GLU A 66 3.38 11.46 -8.74
N ILE A 67 2.12 11.13 -8.47
CA ILE A 67 1.19 10.70 -9.52
C ILE A 67 0.95 11.83 -10.51
N MET A 68 0.78 13.07 -10.02
CA MET A 68 0.60 14.22 -10.89
C MET A 68 1.76 14.38 -11.86
N ARG A 69 3.00 14.22 -11.38
CA ARG A 69 4.18 14.34 -12.22
C ARG A 69 4.31 13.19 -13.21
N ASN A 70 4.09 11.97 -12.74
CA ASN A 70 4.34 10.77 -13.55
C ASN A 70 3.32 10.59 -14.65
N TYR A 71 2.08 10.99 -14.40
CA TYR A 71 0.96 10.74 -15.33
C TYR A 71 0.40 12.02 -15.94
N HIS A 72 0.92 13.18 -15.57
CA HIS A 72 0.46 14.48 -16.09
C HIS A 72 -1.04 14.68 -15.89
N VAL A 73 -1.48 14.47 -14.67
CA VAL A 73 -2.89 14.58 -14.29
C VAL A 73 -3.08 15.67 -13.25
N THR A 74 -4.32 16.11 -13.06
CA THR A 74 -4.67 17.10 -12.05
C THR A 74 -4.60 16.49 -10.64
N GLU A 75 -4.62 17.36 -9.63
CA GLU A 75 -4.65 16.92 -8.25
C GLU A 75 -5.86 16.04 -7.97
N TRP A 76 -7.05 16.47 -8.43
CA TRP A 76 -8.27 15.70 -8.25
C TRP A 76 -8.16 14.31 -8.89
N GLU A 77 -7.64 14.27 -10.13
CA GLU A 77 -7.44 13.00 -10.82
C GLU A 77 -6.44 12.11 -10.09
N ALA A 78 -5.35 12.69 -9.60
CA ALA A 78 -4.34 11.95 -8.86
C ALA A 78 -4.90 11.35 -7.57
N GLU A 79 -5.77 12.10 -6.87
CA GLU A 79 -6.44 11.57 -5.68
C GLU A 79 -7.28 10.33 -5.99
N LYS A 80 -8.02 10.36 -7.10
CA LYS A 80 -8.85 9.22 -7.49
C LYS A 80 -7.99 8.03 -7.91
N ILE A 81 -6.92 8.29 -8.66
CA ILE A 81 -5.98 7.24 -9.05
C ILE A 81 -5.36 6.61 -7.81
N PHE A 82 -4.95 7.41 -6.83
CA PHE A 82 -4.35 6.88 -5.62
C PHE A 82 -5.33 6.04 -4.81
N LEU A 83 -6.57 6.48 -4.68
CA LEU A 83 -7.60 5.68 -4.02
C LEU A 83 -7.76 4.32 -4.70
N TYR A 84 -7.83 4.31 -6.01
CA TYR A 84 -7.95 3.08 -6.78
C TYR A 84 -6.77 2.14 -6.53
N MET A 85 -5.55 2.67 -6.63
CA MET A 85 -4.35 1.87 -6.45
C MET A 85 -4.22 1.34 -5.02
N LEU A 86 -4.47 2.18 -4.03
CA LEU A 86 -4.34 1.80 -2.63
C LEU A 86 -5.32 0.70 -2.26
N HIS A 87 -6.60 0.90 -2.58
CA HIS A 87 -7.63 -0.09 -2.24
C HIS A 87 -7.47 -1.38 -3.02
N GLY A 88 -7.13 -1.29 -4.31
CA GLY A 88 -6.90 -2.47 -5.13
C GLY A 88 -5.70 -3.28 -4.65
N ASN A 89 -4.59 -2.61 -4.41
CA ASN A 89 -3.38 -3.27 -3.93
C ASN A 89 -3.59 -3.91 -2.56
N PHE A 90 -4.27 -3.19 -1.66
CA PHE A 90 -4.59 -3.74 -0.34
C PHE A 90 -5.43 -5.00 -0.45
N ALA A 91 -6.47 -4.97 -1.28
CA ALA A 91 -7.36 -6.11 -1.45
C ALA A 91 -6.63 -7.33 -2.02
N VAL A 92 -5.74 -7.11 -3.00
CA VAL A 92 -4.95 -8.20 -3.57
C VAL A 92 -4.03 -8.81 -2.53
N ASN A 93 -3.29 -7.98 -1.80
CA ASN A 93 -2.41 -8.48 -0.73
C ASN A 93 -3.18 -9.25 0.32
N LYS A 94 -4.35 -8.75 0.69
CA LYS A 94 -5.19 -9.41 1.68
C LYS A 94 -5.68 -10.76 1.18
N SER A 95 -6.06 -10.86 -0.09
CA SER A 95 -6.49 -12.12 -0.69
C SER A 95 -5.38 -13.17 -0.67
N LEU A 96 -4.13 -12.72 -0.69
CA LEU A 96 -2.94 -13.58 -0.60
C LEU A 96 -2.48 -13.73 0.85
N ARG A 97 -3.28 -13.28 1.80
CA ARG A 97 -3.04 -13.38 3.25
C ARG A 97 -1.72 -12.70 3.66
N TRP A 98 -1.35 -11.67 2.92
CA TRP A 98 -0.13 -10.89 3.16
C TRP A 98 1.14 -11.74 3.12
N GLU A 99 1.10 -12.85 2.37
CA GLU A 99 2.26 -13.71 2.20
C GLU A 99 3.00 -13.35 0.90
N LYS A 100 4.30 -13.18 1.03
CA LYS A 100 5.19 -12.89 -0.10
C LYS A 100 5.74 -14.17 -0.69
N ASN A 101 4.87 -14.95 -1.29
CA ASN A 101 5.20 -16.24 -1.91
C ASN A 101 5.24 -16.13 -3.43
N GLU A 102 5.32 -17.27 -4.12
CA GLU A 102 5.38 -17.29 -5.58
C GLU A 102 4.16 -16.67 -6.22
N ASP A 103 2.99 -16.87 -5.64
CA ASP A 103 1.75 -16.27 -6.14
C ASP A 103 1.79 -14.75 -6.06
N TRP A 104 2.34 -14.23 -4.98
CA TRP A 104 2.48 -12.78 -4.79
C TRP A 104 3.40 -12.18 -5.87
N TYR A 105 4.55 -12.78 -6.10
CA TYR A 105 5.49 -12.31 -7.13
C TYR A 105 4.88 -12.42 -8.52
N HIS A 106 4.18 -13.51 -8.77
CA HIS A 106 3.54 -13.73 -10.06
C HIS A 106 2.47 -12.68 -10.35
N ILE A 107 1.57 -12.43 -9.39
CA ILE A 107 0.50 -11.45 -9.62
C ILE A 107 1.04 -10.02 -9.69
N GLN A 108 2.09 -9.71 -8.93
CA GLN A 108 2.72 -8.41 -9.02
C GLN A 108 3.27 -8.18 -10.43
N GLU A 109 3.93 -9.17 -10.99
CA GLU A 109 4.45 -9.09 -12.35
C GLU A 109 3.34 -8.89 -13.37
N VAL A 110 2.25 -9.64 -13.25
CA VAL A 110 1.10 -9.50 -14.15
C VAL A 110 0.50 -8.11 -14.06
N ILE A 111 0.28 -7.61 -12.85
CA ILE A 111 -0.29 -6.28 -12.64
C ILE A 111 0.62 -5.21 -13.24
N ASN A 112 1.93 -5.29 -12.99
CA ASN A 112 2.88 -4.32 -13.53
C ASN A 112 2.86 -4.33 -15.06
N ARG A 113 2.80 -5.50 -15.66
CA ARG A 113 2.77 -5.63 -17.12
C ARG A 113 1.49 -5.06 -17.72
N LEU A 114 0.35 -5.24 -17.04
CA LEU A 114 -0.93 -4.73 -17.53
C LEU A 114 -1.08 -3.22 -17.34
N LEU A 115 -0.53 -2.68 -16.27
CA LEU A 115 -0.66 -1.26 -15.94
C LEU A 115 0.44 -0.39 -16.54
N LYS A 116 1.51 -1.00 -17.05
CA LYS A 116 2.58 -0.32 -17.79
C LYS A 116 2.58 -0.81 -19.21
N PRO A 117 1.98 -0.05 -20.12
CA PRO A 117 2.00 -0.41 -21.54
C PRO A 117 3.42 -0.34 -22.11
#